data_c838f91eeb498574d9094c8254e23655
#
_entry.id   c838f91eeb498574d9094c8254e23655
#
_cell.length_a   1.000
_cell.length_b   1.000
_cell.length_c   1.000
_cell.angle_alpha   90.00
_cell.angle_beta   90.00
_cell.angle_gamma   90.00
#
_symmetry.space_group_name_H-M   'P 1'
#
loop_
_entity.id
_entity.type
_entity.pdbx_description
1 polymer ?
#
loop_
_entity_poly.entity_id
_entity_poly.type
_entity_poly.pdbx_seq_one_letter_code
_entity_poly.pdbx_strand_id
1 'polypeptide(L)'
;MQQNGYLIRLERKEEHREVENLVREAFWNVYRPGCLEHYVLHCCRSHPDFVPELNLVLERDGQLIGHVMYVRARLTAADGRTIPVMTFGPLSILPEWQGKGYGRLLLETSMEKARAMGAAALCIEGDIGFYGPSGFVPGWTLGIDYAEEPAGVQVPYFLVKELTPGSLAGVKARYHTPACYFVDEAQAEEFDKRFPPKEKRVQDGQL
;
A
#
# COMPACT_ATOMS: atom_id res chain seq x y z
N MET A 1 10.59 19.19 12.82
CA MET A 1 9.70 20.07 13.60
C MET A 1 8.53 19.25 14.10
N GLN A 2 8.44 19.04 15.42
CA GLN A 2 7.23 18.46 16.03
C GLN A 2 6.11 19.52 15.97
N GLN A 3 5.24 19.43 15.00
CA GLN A 3 3.96 20.13 15.03
C GLN A 3 2.88 19.11 15.33
N ASN A 4 2.10 19.34 16.37
CA ASN A 4 0.93 18.54 16.80
C ASN A 4 1.19 17.14 17.38
N GLY A 5 2.33 16.87 18.01
CA GLY A 5 2.56 15.63 18.77
C GLY A 5 2.77 14.36 17.94
N TYR A 6 2.98 14.44 16.60
CA TYR A 6 3.33 13.31 15.76
C TYR A 6 4.56 13.60 14.87
N LEU A 7 5.19 12.53 14.38
CA LEU A 7 6.34 12.57 13.50
C LEU A 7 6.19 11.51 12.40
N ILE A 8 6.33 11.91 11.12
CA ILE A 8 6.46 10.97 10.00
C ILE A 8 7.92 10.96 9.57
N ARG A 9 8.52 9.78 9.60
CA ARG A 9 9.92 9.56 9.30
C ARG A 9 10.16 8.21 8.61
N LEU A 10 11.38 7.99 8.13
CA LEU A 10 11.79 6.68 7.64
C LEU A 10 11.74 5.64 8.77
N GLU A 11 11.31 4.43 8.41
CA GLU A 11 11.46 3.25 9.26
C GLU A 11 12.95 2.97 9.48
N ARG A 12 13.31 2.59 10.70
CA ARG A 12 14.67 2.13 11.04
C ARG A 12 14.72 0.61 10.97
N LYS A 13 15.90 0.07 10.68
CA LYS A 13 16.09 -1.38 10.58
C LYS A 13 15.74 -2.12 11.88
N GLU A 14 16.03 -1.51 13.02
CA GLU A 14 15.76 -2.05 14.36
C GLU A 14 14.26 -2.14 14.66
N GLU A 15 13.44 -1.36 13.93
CA GLU A 15 11.98 -1.28 14.09
C GLU A 15 11.22 -2.28 13.22
N HIS A 16 11.87 -3.01 12.31
CA HIS A 16 11.23 -3.92 11.37
C HIS A 16 10.23 -4.85 12.04
N ARG A 17 10.61 -5.43 13.18
CA ARG A 17 9.76 -6.35 13.93
C ARG A 17 8.54 -5.67 14.55
N GLU A 18 8.71 -4.47 15.09
CA GLU A 18 7.64 -3.66 15.66
C GLU A 18 6.66 -3.23 14.56
N VAL A 19 7.18 -2.79 13.41
CA VAL A 19 6.36 -2.38 12.26
C VAL A 19 5.62 -3.56 11.65
N GLU A 20 6.23 -4.74 11.53
CA GLU A 20 5.55 -5.97 11.11
C GLU A 20 4.38 -6.30 12.04
N ASN A 21 4.59 -6.16 13.36
CA ASN A 21 3.51 -6.35 14.32
C ASN A 21 2.42 -5.27 14.21
N LEU A 22 2.79 -4.02 13.98
CA LEU A 22 1.84 -2.93 13.74
C LEU A 22 0.95 -3.23 12.52
N VAL A 23 1.55 -3.66 11.42
CA VAL A 23 0.81 -4.05 10.21
C VAL A 23 -0.10 -5.24 10.51
N ARG A 24 0.40 -6.25 11.22
CA ARG A 24 -0.38 -7.40 11.65
C ARG A 24 -1.61 -7.00 12.48
N GLU A 25 -1.43 -6.12 13.47
CA GLU A 25 -2.52 -5.62 14.30
C GLU A 25 -3.57 -4.85 13.47
N ALA A 26 -3.13 -4.05 12.51
CA ALA A 26 -4.00 -3.23 11.67
C ALA A 26 -4.88 -4.05 10.71
N PHE A 27 -4.38 -5.21 10.23
CA PHE A 27 -5.05 -6.04 9.23
C PHE A 27 -5.61 -7.35 9.75
N TRP A 28 -5.41 -7.68 11.05
CA TRP A 28 -5.85 -8.95 11.61
C TRP A 28 -7.36 -9.16 11.51
N ASN A 29 -7.77 -10.21 10.79
CA ASN A 29 -9.17 -10.54 10.51
C ASN A 29 -9.95 -9.47 9.70
N VAL A 30 -9.27 -8.59 8.97
CA VAL A 30 -9.95 -7.57 8.15
C VAL A 30 -10.42 -8.16 6.82
N TYR A 31 -9.51 -8.66 6.00
CA TYR A 31 -9.85 -9.17 4.67
C TYR A 31 -9.97 -10.69 4.62
N ARG A 32 -9.43 -11.37 5.61
CA ARG A 32 -9.41 -12.83 5.75
C ARG A 32 -9.19 -13.22 7.20
N PRO A 33 -9.44 -14.47 7.61
CA PRO A 33 -9.00 -14.97 8.91
C PRO A 33 -7.48 -14.88 9.06
N GLY A 34 -7.00 -14.13 10.05
CA GLY A 34 -5.59 -13.71 10.13
C GLY A 34 -5.27 -12.54 9.23
N CYS A 35 -4.04 -12.46 8.72
CA CYS A 35 -3.63 -11.49 7.70
C CYS A 35 -2.35 -11.96 6.97
N LEU A 36 -2.09 -11.43 5.78
CA LEU A 36 -0.85 -11.66 5.01
C LEU A 36 0.03 -10.41 4.95
N GLU A 37 -0.52 -9.25 5.21
CA GLU A 37 0.08 -7.94 4.95
C GLU A 37 1.41 -7.73 5.67
N HIS A 38 1.57 -8.26 6.90
CA HIS A 38 2.83 -8.19 7.63
C HIS A 38 3.94 -9.04 6.99
N TYR A 39 3.56 -10.17 6.36
CA TYR A 39 4.49 -11.00 5.61
C TYR A 39 4.80 -10.40 4.24
N VAL A 40 3.82 -9.80 3.56
CA VAL A 40 4.03 -9.02 2.33
C VAL A 40 5.06 -7.92 2.59
N LEU A 41 4.91 -7.13 3.66
CA LEU A 41 5.90 -6.12 4.05
C LEU A 41 7.29 -6.72 4.24
N HIS A 42 7.37 -7.85 4.96
CA HIS A 42 8.64 -8.55 5.20
C HIS A 42 9.33 -8.93 3.88
N CYS A 43 8.60 -9.54 2.95
CA CYS A 43 9.12 -9.95 1.65
C CYS A 43 9.50 -8.76 0.76
N CYS A 44 8.63 -7.74 0.70
CA CYS A 44 8.86 -6.57 -0.15
C CYS A 44 10.12 -5.79 0.23
N ARG A 45 10.50 -5.72 1.50
CA ARG A 45 11.75 -5.04 1.93
C ARG A 45 13.02 -5.57 1.25
N SER A 46 13.01 -6.83 0.82
CA SER A 46 14.13 -7.47 0.12
C SER A 46 14.00 -7.42 -1.41
N HIS A 47 12.88 -6.89 -1.92
CA HIS A 47 12.64 -6.84 -3.36
C HIS A 47 13.40 -5.68 -4.02
N PRO A 48 13.97 -5.85 -5.24
CA PRO A 48 14.74 -4.80 -5.92
C PRO A 48 13.91 -3.54 -6.25
N ASP A 49 12.59 -3.69 -6.40
CA ASP A 49 11.69 -2.57 -6.66
C ASP A 49 11.18 -1.86 -5.39
N PHE A 50 11.56 -2.31 -4.20
CA PHE A 50 11.26 -1.63 -2.95
C PHE A 50 11.84 -0.20 -2.94
N VAL A 51 11.12 0.76 -2.35
CA VAL A 51 11.53 2.17 -2.30
C VAL A 51 11.82 2.55 -0.84
N PRO A 52 13.08 2.38 -0.38
CA PRO A 52 13.44 2.63 1.04
C PRO A 52 13.13 4.06 1.49
N GLU A 53 13.21 5.04 0.58
CA GLU A 53 12.95 6.46 0.84
C GLU A 53 11.47 6.75 1.11
N LEU A 54 10.59 5.80 0.78
CA LEU A 54 9.14 5.85 1.00
C LEU A 54 8.64 4.75 1.94
N ASN A 55 9.54 4.14 2.69
CA ASN A 55 9.21 3.24 3.78
C ASN A 55 9.08 4.07 5.07
N LEU A 56 7.86 4.52 5.35
CA LEU A 56 7.59 5.55 6.36
C LEU A 56 6.80 4.99 7.53
N VAL A 57 7.17 5.45 8.72
CA VAL A 57 6.41 5.26 9.95
C VAL A 57 5.80 6.57 10.43
N LEU A 58 4.65 6.48 11.05
CA LEU A 58 4.01 7.55 11.80
C LEU A 58 4.18 7.25 13.28
N GLU A 59 4.88 8.13 13.96
CA GLU A 59 5.14 8.07 15.40
C GLU A 59 4.32 9.13 16.13
N ARG A 60 3.76 8.78 17.26
CA ARG A 60 3.09 9.71 18.16
C ARG A 60 3.50 9.42 19.60
N ASP A 61 3.95 10.44 20.31
CA ASP A 61 4.36 10.37 21.73
C ASP A 61 5.36 9.21 22.01
N GLY A 62 6.25 8.93 21.03
CA GLY A 62 7.25 7.86 21.11
C GLY A 62 6.74 6.47 20.72
N GLN A 63 5.46 6.32 20.35
CA GLN A 63 4.87 5.07 19.88
C GLN A 63 4.72 5.07 18.35
N LEU A 64 5.06 3.97 17.68
CA LEU A 64 4.74 3.76 16.27
C LEU A 64 3.25 3.43 16.15
N ILE A 65 2.50 4.26 15.41
CA ILE A 65 1.04 4.12 15.26
C ILE A 65 0.61 3.89 13.82
N GLY A 66 1.50 4.05 12.85
CA GLY A 66 1.19 3.84 11.44
C GLY A 66 2.43 3.56 10.60
N HIS A 67 2.20 2.95 9.45
CA HIS A 67 3.24 2.59 8.49
C HIS A 67 2.69 2.61 7.06
N VAL A 68 3.55 2.95 6.10
CA VAL A 68 3.31 2.78 4.66
C VAL A 68 4.62 2.46 3.96
N MET A 69 4.58 1.54 3.01
CA MET A 69 5.70 1.27 2.11
C MET A 69 5.31 1.48 0.64
N TYR A 70 6.30 1.74 -0.20
CA TYR A 70 6.15 1.89 -1.65
C TYR A 70 7.03 0.90 -2.41
N VAL A 71 6.54 0.50 -3.57
CA VAL A 71 7.23 -0.38 -4.52
C VAL A 71 7.15 0.25 -5.90
N ARG A 72 8.25 0.23 -6.68
CA ARG A 72 8.23 0.62 -8.09
C ARG A 72 7.39 -0.38 -8.86
N ALA A 73 6.55 0.14 -9.72
CA ALA A 73 5.65 -0.64 -10.57
C ALA A 73 5.69 -0.09 -12.00
N ARG A 74 4.99 -0.75 -12.88
CA ARG A 74 4.96 -0.36 -14.30
C ARG A 74 3.60 -0.60 -14.91
N LEU A 75 3.27 0.23 -15.88
CA LEU A 75 2.19 -0.02 -16.81
C LEU A 75 2.80 -0.52 -18.13
N THR A 76 2.16 -1.50 -18.74
CA THR A 76 2.47 -1.94 -20.11
C THR A 76 1.44 -1.31 -21.04
N ALA A 77 1.87 -0.34 -21.83
CA ALA A 77 1.02 0.33 -22.80
C ALA A 77 0.69 -0.57 -23.99
N ALA A 78 -0.42 -0.29 -24.67
CA ALA A 78 -0.87 -1.06 -25.83
C ALA A 78 0.14 -1.05 -27.00
N ASP A 79 1.00 -0.03 -27.10
CA ASP A 79 2.08 0.07 -28.07
C ASP A 79 3.40 -0.59 -27.63
N GLY A 80 3.37 -1.31 -26.49
CA GLY A 80 4.51 -2.03 -25.93
C GLY A 80 5.45 -1.20 -25.06
N ARG A 81 5.22 0.11 -24.91
CA ARG A 81 6.02 0.94 -24.00
C ARG A 81 5.75 0.58 -22.55
N THR A 82 6.80 0.67 -21.73
CA THR A 82 6.69 0.57 -20.28
C THR A 82 6.66 1.98 -19.68
N ILE A 83 5.65 2.25 -18.85
CA ILE A 83 5.47 3.52 -18.15
C ILE A 83 5.73 3.27 -16.67
N PRO A 84 6.75 3.91 -16.08
CA PRO A 84 7.05 3.75 -14.66
C PRO A 84 5.97 4.43 -13.81
N VAL A 85 5.48 3.69 -12.83
CA VAL A 85 4.56 4.17 -11.77
C VAL A 85 5.03 3.61 -10.44
N MET A 86 4.34 3.94 -9.36
CA MET A 86 4.54 3.28 -8.07
C MET A 86 3.22 2.68 -7.58
N THR A 87 3.33 1.69 -6.74
CA THR A 87 2.26 1.23 -5.85
C THR A 87 2.68 1.43 -4.41
N PHE A 88 1.72 1.44 -3.51
CA PHE A 88 2.00 1.41 -2.08
C PHE A 88 1.03 0.44 -1.37
N GLY A 89 1.45 -0.02 -0.23
CA GLY A 89 0.69 -0.92 0.63
C GLY A 89 1.60 -2.03 1.20
N PRO A 90 1.26 -2.48 2.40
CA PRO A 90 0.13 -2.02 3.22
C PRO A 90 0.30 -0.57 3.72
N LEU A 91 -0.83 0.16 3.78
CA LEU A 91 -0.97 1.40 4.55
C LEU A 91 -1.70 1.05 5.84
N SER A 92 -1.03 1.18 6.95
CA SER A 92 -1.47 0.65 8.24
C SER A 92 -1.58 1.73 9.30
N ILE A 93 -2.63 1.68 10.10
CA ILE A 93 -2.77 2.45 11.34
C ILE A 93 -3.25 1.49 12.42
N LEU A 94 -2.63 1.52 13.60
CA LEU A 94 -3.06 0.71 14.74
C LEU A 94 -4.55 0.91 15.02
N PRO A 95 -5.31 -0.16 15.35
CA PRO A 95 -6.77 -0.10 15.51
C PRO A 95 -7.26 1.04 16.40
N GLU A 96 -6.62 1.26 17.54
CA GLU A 96 -6.98 2.32 18.48
C GLU A 96 -6.72 3.75 17.97
N TRP A 97 -5.97 3.88 16.87
CA TRP A 97 -5.64 5.16 16.22
C TRP A 97 -6.40 5.37 14.90
N GLN A 98 -7.16 4.38 14.44
CA GLN A 98 -8.01 4.50 13.24
C GLN A 98 -9.15 5.49 13.44
N GLY A 99 -9.72 5.97 12.34
CA GLY A 99 -10.83 6.93 12.36
C GLY A 99 -10.48 8.36 12.84
N LYS A 100 -9.21 8.63 13.14
CA LYS A 100 -8.73 9.92 13.68
C LYS A 100 -7.95 10.77 12.66
N GLY A 101 -8.00 10.41 11.37
CA GLY A 101 -7.35 11.14 10.28
C GLY A 101 -5.89 10.77 10.02
N TYR A 102 -5.26 9.92 10.85
CA TYR A 102 -3.84 9.55 10.69
C TYR A 102 -3.53 8.79 9.41
N GLY A 103 -4.44 7.94 8.93
CA GLY A 103 -4.26 7.24 7.65
C GLY A 103 -4.19 8.21 6.48
N ARG A 104 -5.07 9.21 6.43
CA ARG A 104 -5.05 10.27 5.41
C ARG A 104 -3.77 11.10 5.50
N LEU A 105 -3.39 11.51 6.71
CA LEU A 105 -2.16 12.28 6.95
C LEU A 105 -0.92 11.54 6.42
N LEU A 106 -0.79 10.25 6.75
CA LEU A 106 0.33 9.42 6.29
C LEU A 106 0.30 9.23 4.76
N LEU A 107 -0.88 8.98 4.19
CA LEU A 107 -1.08 8.86 2.75
C LEU A 107 -0.67 10.15 2.02
N GLU A 108 -1.20 11.29 2.40
CA GLU A 108 -0.92 12.57 1.76
C GLU A 108 0.56 12.95 1.84
N THR A 109 1.17 12.78 3.02
CA THR A 109 2.61 13.03 3.21
C THR A 109 3.47 12.11 2.34
N SER A 110 3.12 10.83 2.25
CA SER A 110 3.87 9.85 1.44
C SER A 110 3.72 10.12 -0.06
N MET A 111 2.52 10.52 -0.52
CA MET A 111 2.28 10.91 -1.92
C MET A 111 3.07 12.16 -2.34
N GLU A 112 3.17 13.16 -1.46
CA GLU A 112 4.00 14.35 -1.73
C GLU A 112 5.48 13.98 -1.89
N LYS A 113 5.99 13.09 -1.04
CA LYS A 113 7.36 12.57 -1.16
C LYS A 113 7.54 11.76 -2.45
N ALA A 114 6.61 10.88 -2.80
CA ALA A 114 6.65 10.11 -4.04
C ALA A 114 6.65 11.02 -5.28
N ARG A 115 5.84 12.08 -5.28
CA ARG A 115 5.84 13.10 -6.33
C ARG A 115 7.17 13.83 -6.42
N ALA A 116 7.73 14.22 -5.29
CA ALA A 116 9.05 14.89 -5.23
C ALA A 116 10.19 13.99 -5.76
N MET A 117 10.05 12.67 -5.68
CA MET A 117 10.95 11.68 -6.26
C MET A 117 10.70 11.41 -7.76
N GLY A 118 9.72 12.09 -8.36
CA GLY A 118 9.42 11.98 -9.79
C GLY A 118 8.40 10.89 -10.14
N ALA A 119 7.69 10.31 -9.17
CA ALA A 119 6.60 9.41 -9.47
C ALA A 119 5.47 10.13 -10.21
N ALA A 120 5.14 9.67 -11.41
CA ALA A 120 4.12 10.29 -12.25
C ALA A 120 2.70 9.92 -11.80
N ALA A 121 2.50 8.68 -11.39
CA ALA A 121 1.22 8.14 -10.95
C ALA A 121 1.39 7.01 -9.93
N LEU A 122 0.29 6.73 -9.22
CA LEU A 122 0.15 5.61 -8.30
C LEU A 122 -0.97 4.69 -8.78
N CYS A 123 -0.72 3.38 -8.68
CA CYS A 123 -1.70 2.33 -8.93
C CYS A 123 -1.82 1.47 -7.67
N ILE A 124 -3.02 1.25 -7.17
CA ILE A 124 -3.26 0.51 -5.92
C ILE A 124 -4.51 -0.35 -6.00
N GLU A 125 -4.61 -1.30 -5.10
CA GLU A 125 -5.85 -1.98 -4.76
C GLU A 125 -6.37 -1.41 -3.43
N GLY A 126 -7.64 -1.01 -3.39
CA GLY A 126 -8.20 -0.43 -2.17
C GLY A 126 -9.64 0.04 -2.30
N ASP A 127 -10.17 0.53 -1.19
CA ASP A 127 -11.53 1.08 -1.12
C ASP A 127 -11.59 2.52 -1.62
N ILE A 128 -12.41 2.76 -2.63
CA ILE A 128 -12.64 4.09 -3.19
C ILE A 128 -13.21 5.07 -2.14
N GLY A 129 -13.95 4.58 -1.15
CA GLY A 129 -14.47 5.40 -0.07
C GLY A 129 -13.36 6.05 0.76
N PHE A 130 -12.25 5.34 0.97
CA PHE A 130 -11.09 5.86 1.67
C PHE A 130 -10.16 6.68 0.75
N TYR A 131 -9.85 6.16 -0.45
CA TYR A 131 -8.85 6.76 -1.34
C TYR A 131 -9.41 7.85 -2.26
N GLY A 132 -10.69 7.80 -2.60
CA GLY A 132 -11.35 8.78 -3.48
C GLY A 132 -11.21 10.22 -3.02
N PRO A 133 -11.42 10.56 -1.72
CA PRO A 133 -11.19 11.92 -1.21
C PRO A 133 -9.75 12.42 -1.35
N SER A 134 -8.78 11.53 -1.53
CA SER A 134 -7.37 11.87 -1.83
C SER A 134 -7.09 11.91 -3.35
N GLY A 135 -8.12 11.83 -4.19
CA GLY A 135 -8.05 12.00 -5.64
C GLY A 135 -7.71 10.74 -6.43
N PHE A 136 -7.87 9.56 -5.84
CA PHE A 136 -7.84 8.30 -6.59
C PHE A 136 -9.17 8.09 -7.31
N VAL A 137 -9.08 7.48 -8.49
CA VAL A 137 -10.24 7.11 -9.31
C VAL A 137 -10.06 5.67 -9.80
N PRO A 138 -11.15 4.95 -10.17
CA PRO A 138 -11.03 3.64 -10.76
C PRO A 138 -10.16 3.67 -12.03
N GLY A 139 -9.25 2.70 -12.18
CA GLY A 139 -8.24 2.66 -13.23
C GLY A 139 -8.82 2.77 -14.64
N TRP A 140 -9.96 2.11 -14.90
CA TRP A 140 -10.62 2.15 -16.20
C TRP A 140 -11.03 3.57 -16.64
N THR A 141 -11.28 4.49 -15.70
CA THR A 141 -11.64 5.88 -16.02
C THR A 141 -10.48 6.66 -16.65
N LEU A 142 -9.25 6.18 -16.43
CA LEU A 142 -8.01 6.72 -17.00
C LEU A 142 -7.45 5.83 -18.13
N GLY A 143 -8.20 4.80 -18.56
CA GLY A 143 -7.76 3.87 -19.60
C GLY A 143 -6.71 2.85 -19.13
N ILE A 144 -6.63 2.62 -17.82
CA ILE A 144 -5.70 1.64 -17.24
C ILE A 144 -6.48 0.42 -16.76
N ASP A 145 -6.19 -0.73 -17.35
CA ASP A 145 -6.76 -2.02 -16.97
C ASP A 145 -5.88 -2.69 -15.89
N TYR A 146 -6.52 -3.51 -15.07
CA TYR A 146 -5.85 -4.38 -14.10
C TYR A 146 -5.46 -5.69 -14.78
N ALA A 147 -4.19 -6.07 -14.74
CA ALA A 147 -3.69 -7.17 -15.57
C ALA A 147 -4.08 -8.57 -15.08
N GLU A 148 -4.41 -8.70 -13.80
CA GLU A 148 -4.88 -9.95 -13.18
C GLU A 148 -6.32 -10.30 -13.59
N GLU A 149 -7.01 -9.34 -14.24
CA GLU A 149 -8.35 -9.54 -14.81
C GLU A 149 -8.33 -9.47 -16.34
N PRO A 150 -9.31 -10.05 -17.04
CA PRO A 150 -9.43 -9.91 -18.49
C PRO A 150 -9.49 -8.44 -18.94
N ALA A 151 -8.92 -8.14 -20.10
CA ALA A 151 -8.91 -6.77 -20.63
C ALA A 151 -10.33 -6.19 -20.76
N GLY A 152 -10.49 -4.94 -20.34
CA GLY A 152 -11.76 -4.22 -20.38
C GLY A 152 -12.72 -4.52 -19.22
N VAL A 153 -12.35 -5.43 -18.30
CA VAL A 153 -13.12 -5.63 -17.07
C VAL A 153 -12.95 -4.43 -16.15
N GLN A 154 -14.05 -3.89 -15.68
CA GLN A 154 -14.04 -2.80 -14.70
C GLN A 154 -13.81 -3.36 -13.29
N VAL A 155 -12.63 -3.10 -12.72
CA VAL A 155 -12.22 -3.57 -11.41
C VAL A 155 -12.40 -2.45 -10.39
N PRO A 156 -13.44 -2.46 -9.53
CA PRO A 156 -13.79 -1.32 -8.69
C PRO A 156 -12.78 -1.01 -7.59
N TYR A 157 -12.00 -1.99 -7.16
CA TYR A 157 -10.95 -1.85 -6.16
C TYR A 157 -9.57 -1.49 -6.75
N PHE A 158 -9.41 -1.54 -8.08
CA PHE A 158 -8.19 -1.08 -8.73
C PHE A 158 -8.28 0.42 -8.99
N LEU A 159 -7.46 1.17 -8.29
CA LEU A 159 -7.49 2.62 -8.23
C LEU A 159 -6.19 3.23 -8.74
N VAL A 160 -6.30 4.34 -9.44
CA VAL A 160 -5.17 5.08 -10.01
C VAL A 160 -5.25 6.55 -9.62
N LYS A 161 -4.11 7.17 -9.34
CA LYS A 161 -3.97 8.60 -9.11
C LYS A 161 -2.78 9.15 -9.87
N GLU A 162 -2.99 10.15 -10.73
CA GLU A 162 -1.90 10.95 -11.27
C GLU A 162 -1.32 11.86 -10.16
N LEU A 163 -0.02 11.77 -9.93
CA LEU A 163 0.72 12.70 -9.07
C LEU A 163 1.19 13.92 -9.87
N THR A 164 1.45 13.73 -11.17
CA THR A 164 1.69 14.79 -12.13
C THR A 164 0.48 14.86 -13.07
N PRO A 165 -0.29 15.96 -13.07
CA PRO A 165 -1.48 16.07 -13.90
C PRO A 165 -1.19 15.82 -15.39
N GLY A 166 -1.99 14.98 -16.04
CA GLY A 166 -1.86 14.64 -17.44
C GLY A 166 -0.77 13.63 -17.76
N SER A 167 -0.08 13.06 -16.77
CA SER A 167 0.98 12.06 -16.99
C SER A 167 0.48 10.77 -17.66
N LEU A 168 -0.81 10.46 -17.54
CA LEU A 168 -1.47 9.32 -18.17
C LEU A 168 -2.44 9.75 -19.29
N ALA A 169 -2.41 10.99 -19.74
CA ALA A 169 -3.32 11.48 -20.77
C ALA A 169 -3.15 10.71 -22.08
N GLY A 170 -4.25 10.10 -22.57
CA GLY A 170 -4.26 9.30 -23.80
C GLY A 170 -3.57 7.95 -23.70
N VAL A 171 -3.10 7.56 -22.53
CA VAL A 171 -2.49 6.25 -22.28
C VAL A 171 -3.59 5.18 -22.21
N LYS A 172 -3.37 4.06 -22.94
CA LYS A 172 -4.09 2.80 -22.73
C LYS A 172 -3.08 1.76 -22.33
N ALA A 173 -3.20 1.22 -21.13
CA ALA A 173 -2.18 0.34 -20.56
C ALA A 173 -2.78 -0.65 -19.57
N ARG A 174 -1.97 -1.64 -19.18
CA ARG A 174 -2.29 -2.59 -18.13
C ARG A 174 -1.32 -2.44 -16.99
N TYR A 175 -1.84 -2.43 -15.78
CA TYR A 175 -1.06 -2.46 -14.55
C TYR A 175 -0.83 -3.90 -14.12
N HIS A 176 0.40 -4.21 -13.75
CA HIS A 176 0.81 -5.49 -13.16
C HIS A 176 1.24 -5.27 -11.72
N THR A 177 0.62 -6.01 -10.81
CA THR A 177 0.99 -6.01 -9.40
C THR A 177 2.43 -6.54 -9.25
N PRO A 178 3.32 -5.83 -8.52
CA PRO A 178 4.69 -6.29 -8.32
C PRO A 178 4.75 -7.65 -7.63
N ALA A 179 5.71 -8.48 -8.06
CA ALA A 179 5.82 -9.88 -7.63
C ALA A 179 5.92 -10.06 -6.10
N CYS A 180 6.47 -9.08 -5.37
CA CYS A 180 6.60 -9.17 -3.91
C CYS A 180 5.26 -9.16 -3.15
N TYR A 181 4.15 -8.80 -3.80
CA TYR A 181 2.82 -8.89 -3.21
C TYR A 181 2.21 -10.30 -3.26
N PHE A 182 2.72 -11.15 -4.15
CA PHE A 182 2.26 -12.54 -4.26
C PHE A 182 3.10 -13.43 -3.33
N VAL A 183 2.63 -13.58 -2.10
CA VAL A 183 3.32 -14.37 -1.07
C VAL A 183 2.71 -15.77 -0.94
N ASP A 184 3.53 -16.74 -0.55
CA ASP A 184 3.08 -18.09 -0.23
C ASP A 184 2.41 -18.10 1.14
N GLU A 185 1.18 -18.60 1.20
CA GLU A 185 0.37 -18.62 2.43
C GLU A 185 0.97 -19.51 3.52
N ALA A 186 1.57 -20.65 3.17
CA ALA A 186 2.18 -21.53 4.15
C ALA A 186 3.42 -20.88 4.78
N GLN A 187 4.19 -20.13 3.99
CA GLN A 187 5.31 -19.35 4.51
C GLN A 187 4.84 -18.19 5.39
N ALA A 188 3.73 -17.53 5.01
CA ALA A 188 3.12 -16.49 5.84
C ALA A 188 2.63 -17.03 7.19
N GLU A 189 2.01 -18.21 7.21
CA GLU A 189 1.60 -18.90 8.44
C GLU A 189 2.80 -19.25 9.34
N GLU A 190 3.91 -19.71 8.75
CA GLU A 190 5.14 -20.00 9.50
C GLU A 190 5.78 -18.72 10.04
N PHE A 191 5.75 -17.65 9.26
CA PHE A 191 6.22 -16.33 9.69
C PHE A 191 5.39 -15.78 10.84
N ASP A 192 4.06 -15.95 10.80
CA ASP A 192 3.14 -15.49 11.83
C ASP A 192 3.39 -16.12 13.20
N LYS A 193 3.92 -17.36 13.27
CA LYS A 193 4.31 -18.01 14.52
C LYS A 193 5.38 -17.26 15.33
N ARG A 194 6.06 -16.33 14.70
CA ARG A 194 7.03 -15.46 15.38
C ARG A 194 6.37 -14.39 16.25
N PHE A 195 5.04 -14.20 16.13
CA PHE A 195 4.24 -13.21 16.86
C PHE A 195 3.39 -13.88 17.95
N PRO A 196 2.90 -13.11 18.94
CA PRO A 196 1.97 -13.66 19.90
C PRO A 196 0.76 -14.29 19.21
N PRO A 197 0.28 -15.45 19.69
CA PRO A 197 -0.89 -16.10 19.11
C PRO A 197 -2.12 -15.19 19.15
N LYS A 198 -2.89 -15.19 18.04
CA LYS A 198 -4.17 -14.48 17.94
C LYS A 198 -5.21 -15.40 17.31
N GLU A 199 -6.46 -15.24 17.73
CA GLU A 199 -7.58 -16.00 17.18
C GLU A 199 -7.91 -15.52 15.76
N LYS A 200 -7.92 -16.44 14.80
CA LYS A 200 -8.41 -16.19 13.44
C LYS A 200 -9.92 -16.36 13.40
N ARG A 201 -10.61 -15.37 12.83
CA ARG A 201 -12.08 -15.35 12.77
C ARG A 201 -12.53 -15.07 11.34
N VAL A 202 -13.54 -15.84 10.90
CA VAL A 202 -14.32 -15.51 9.72
C VAL A 202 -15.28 -14.38 10.09
N GLN A 203 -15.33 -13.34 9.28
CA GLN A 203 -16.21 -12.18 9.47
C GLN A 203 -16.93 -11.87 8.16
N ASP A 204 -18.13 -11.31 8.26
CA ASP A 204 -18.87 -10.83 7.08
C ASP A 204 -18.07 -9.74 6.36
N GLY A 205 -18.01 -9.83 5.02
CA GLY A 205 -17.28 -8.88 4.17
C GLY A 205 -15.81 -9.18 3.95
N GLN A 206 -15.28 -10.30 4.44
CA GLN A 206 -13.96 -10.81 4.04
C GLN A 206 -13.99 -11.31 2.59
N LEU A 207 -12.84 -11.23 1.90
CA LEU A 207 -12.62 -11.64 0.50
C LEU A 207 -12.57 -13.17 0.34
#